data_5e32a77f4ac9d9ce6937a8ace4c317df
#
_entry.id   5e32a77f4ac9d9ce6937a8ace4c317df
#
_cell.length_a   1.000
_cell.length_b   1.000
_cell.length_c   1.000
_cell.angle_alpha   90.00
_cell.angle_beta   90.00
_cell.angle_gamma   90.00
#
_symmetry.space_group_name_H-M   'P 1'
#
loop_
_entity.id
_entity.type
_entity.pdbx_description
1 polymer ?
#
loop_
_entity_poly.entity_id
_entity_poly.type
_entity_poly.pdbx_seq_one_letter_code
_entity_poly.pdbx_strand_id
1 'polypeptide(L)'
;MMKIPVSKINWTVPRLAITIGDPGGIGPEIVMKALADPRVTENCDLTIVGSRQILQETYQKLSLEKLVYWENLKILDVEFDGKLEDISLGKGNAVSGEASFCYMETAIAQTLTGEFHGIVT
;
A
#
# COMPACT_ATOMS: atom_id res chain seq x y z
N MET A 1 24.04 22.06 -21.68
CA MET A 1 23.03 21.51 -20.74
C MET A 1 21.98 22.59 -20.50
N MET A 2 20.72 22.23 -20.74
CA MET A 2 19.61 23.14 -20.46
C MET A 2 19.31 23.18 -18.97
N LYS A 3 19.28 24.37 -18.39
CA LYS A 3 18.91 24.57 -16.98
C LYS A 3 17.47 25.07 -16.92
N ILE A 4 16.67 24.42 -16.10
CA ILE A 4 15.29 24.82 -15.85
C ILE A 4 15.25 25.54 -14.51
N PRO A 5 14.79 26.82 -14.46
CA PRO A 5 14.62 27.50 -13.18
C PRO A 5 13.66 26.73 -12.26
N VAL A 6 13.96 26.67 -10.97
CA VAL A 6 13.11 25.97 -10.00
C VAL A 6 11.67 26.45 -10.07
N SER A 7 11.44 27.74 -10.30
CA SER A 7 10.09 28.31 -10.45
C SER A 7 9.31 27.79 -11.66
N LYS A 8 10.00 27.19 -12.64
CA LYS A 8 9.38 26.62 -13.84
C LYS A 8 9.17 25.10 -13.72
N ILE A 9 9.67 24.47 -12.66
CA ILE A 9 9.49 23.05 -12.44
C ILE A 9 8.11 22.83 -11.81
N ASN A 10 7.33 21.94 -12.43
CA ASN A 10 6.05 21.57 -11.88
C ASN A 10 6.28 20.49 -10.80
N TRP A 11 6.27 20.94 -9.56
CA TRP A 11 6.46 20.06 -8.41
C TRP A 11 5.14 19.36 -8.07
N THR A 12 5.02 18.11 -8.47
CA THR A 12 3.91 17.27 -8.07
C THR A 12 4.37 16.29 -7.00
N VAL A 13 3.47 15.98 -6.09
CA VAL A 13 3.71 14.94 -5.10
C VAL A 13 3.78 13.59 -5.83
N PRO A 14 4.81 12.77 -5.61
CA PRO A 14 4.91 11.48 -6.29
C PRO A 14 3.76 10.56 -5.87
N ARG A 15 3.20 9.87 -6.85
CA ARG A 15 2.19 8.83 -6.63
C ARG A 15 2.89 7.49 -6.51
N LEU A 16 2.77 6.87 -5.36
CA LEU A 16 3.45 5.61 -5.08
C LEU A 16 2.43 4.52 -4.74
N ALA A 17 2.71 3.31 -5.22
CA ALA A 17 2.01 2.12 -4.78
C ALA A 17 2.80 1.47 -3.65
N ILE A 18 2.13 1.15 -2.56
CA ILE A 18 2.75 0.39 -1.47
C ILE A 18 2.01 -0.93 -1.31
N THR A 19 2.70 -2.04 -1.48
CA THR A 19 2.10 -3.36 -1.29
C THR A 19 2.14 -3.74 0.19
N ILE A 20 1.11 -4.45 0.64
CA ILE A 20 1.10 -4.93 2.02
C ILE A 20 1.99 -6.16 2.22
N GLY A 21 2.58 -6.69 1.14
CA GLY A 21 3.40 -7.88 1.19
C GLY A 21 2.58 -9.11 1.56
N ASP A 22 3.17 -10.00 2.33
CA ASP A 22 2.45 -11.19 2.82
C ASP A 22 1.37 -10.75 3.82
N PRO A 23 0.08 -10.98 3.52
CA PRO A 23 -0.99 -10.55 4.42
C PRO A 23 -1.01 -11.29 5.77
N GLY A 24 -0.33 -12.41 5.88
CA GLY A 24 -0.11 -13.11 7.15
C GLY A 24 1.10 -12.62 7.93
N GLY A 25 1.88 -11.70 7.37
CA GLY A 25 3.08 -11.14 7.99
C GLY A 25 2.83 -9.78 8.66
N ILE A 26 3.89 -9.01 8.80
CA ILE A 26 3.87 -7.70 9.48
C ILE A 26 3.59 -6.54 8.53
N GLY A 27 3.55 -6.79 7.22
CA GLY A 27 3.39 -5.75 6.21
C GLY A 27 2.15 -4.88 6.40
N PRO A 28 0.96 -5.47 6.59
CA PRO A 28 -0.25 -4.67 6.82
C PRO A 28 -0.13 -3.71 8.00
N GLU A 29 0.45 -4.16 9.10
CA GLU A 29 0.67 -3.34 10.29
C GLU A 29 1.66 -2.21 10.04
N ILE A 30 2.77 -2.50 9.36
CA ILE A 30 3.79 -1.50 9.03
C ILE A 30 3.21 -0.43 8.11
N VAL A 31 2.45 -0.82 7.09
CA VAL A 31 1.82 0.10 6.15
C VAL A 31 0.85 1.04 6.89
N MET A 32 0.02 0.50 7.75
CA MET A 32 -0.94 1.31 8.51
C MET A 32 -0.25 2.29 9.44
N LYS A 33 0.83 1.86 10.10
CA LYS A 33 1.61 2.74 10.98
C LYS A 33 2.31 3.85 10.18
N ALA A 34 2.82 3.53 8.99
CA ALA A 34 3.44 4.54 8.12
C ALA A 34 2.44 5.62 7.70
N LEU A 35 1.21 5.21 7.39
CA LEU A 35 0.16 6.15 6.98
C LEU A 35 -0.35 7.02 8.12
N ALA A 36 -0.07 6.66 9.36
CA ALA A 36 -0.35 7.51 10.52
C ALA A 36 0.70 8.61 10.72
N ASP A 37 1.82 8.54 9.99
CA ASP A 37 2.91 9.51 10.11
C ASP A 37 2.75 10.63 9.07
N PRO A 38 2.54 11.90 9.50
CA PRO A 38 2.38 13.03 8.58
C PRO A 38 3.57 13.24 7.66
N ARG A 39 4.78 12.86 8.09
CA ARG A 39 5.99 12.99 7.25
C ARG A 39 5.88 12.15 5.98
N VAL A 40 5.15 11.05 6.04
CA VAL A 40 4.88 10.18 4.89
C VAL A 40 3.76 10.77 4.03
N THR A 41 2.62 11.05 4.64
CA THR A 41 1.41 11.44 3.91
C THR A 41 1.49 12.85 3.31
N GLU A 42 2.31 13.73 3.87
CA GLU A 42 2.52 15.08 3.33
C GLU A 42 3.48 15.10 2.14
N ASN A 43 4.30 14.07 1.96
CA ASN A 43 5.35 14.05 0.96
C ASN A 43 5.09 13.15 -0.23
N CYS A 44 4.07 12.30 -0.17
CA CYS A 44 3.71 11.43 -1.28
C CYS A 44 2.24 11.06 -1.25
N ASP A 45 1.72 10.75 -2.43
CA ASP A 45 0.36 10.25 -2.59
C ASP A 45 0.43 8.73 -2.67
N LEU A 46 0.05 8.05 -1.59
CA LEU A 46 0.16 6.61 -1.45
C LEU A 46 -1.15 5.92 -1.77
N THR A 47 -1.06 4.89 -2.61
CA THR A 47 -2.14 3.92 -2.77
C THR A 47 -1.67 2.57 -2.24
N ILE A 48 -2.44 2.00 -1.34
CA ILE A 48 -2.14 0.69 -0.78
C ILE A 48 -2.66 -0.38 -1.73
N VAL A 49 -1.80 -1.30 -2.11
CA VAL A 49 -2.18 -2.44 -2.97
C VAL A 49 -2.22 -3.68 -2.09
N GLY A 50 -3.40 -4.23 -1.91
CA GLY A 50 -3.57 -5.37 -1.03
C GLY A 50 -5.04 -5.72 -0.81
N SER A 51 -5.34 -6.28 0.34
CA SER A 51 -6.69 -6.64 0.73
C SER A 51 -7.29 -5.57 1.64
N ARG A 52 -8.40 -5.00 1.21
CA ARG A 52 -9.17 -4.05 2.02
C ARG A 52 -9.61 -4.68 3.34
N GLN A 53 -10.03 -5.93 3.31
CA GLN A 53 -10.48 -6.64 4.52
C GLN A 53 -9.34 -6.78 5.53
N ILE A 54 -8.17 -7.22 5.09
CA ILE A 54 -6.98 -7.37 5.96
C ILE A 54 -6.59 -6.01 6.55
N LEU A 55 -6.60 -4.97 5.72
CA LEU A 55 -6.26 -3.62 6.18
C LEU A 55 -7.26 -3.09 7.21
N GLN A 56 -8.55 -3.35 7.01
CA GLN A 56 -9.58 -2.92 7.94
C GLN A 56 -9.45 -3.62 9.29
N GLU A 57 -9.19 -4.91 9.28
CA GLU A 57 -8.93 -5.68 10.51
C GLU A 57 -7.70 -5.15 11.24
N THR A 58 -6.63 -4.84 10.51
CA THR A 58 -5.40 -4.27 11.05
C THR A 58 -5.66 -2.88 11.65
N TYR A 59 -6.42 -2.05 10.96
CA TYR A 59 -6.81 -0.70 11.41
C TYR A 59 -7.54 -0.77 12.75
N GLN A 60 -8.50 -1.68 12.88
CA GLN A 60 -9.25 -1.87 14.11
C GLN A 60 -8.37 -2.41 15.23
N LYS A 61 -7.53 -3.40 14.92
CA LYS A 61 -6.61 -4.01 15.89
C LYS A 61 -5.62 -3.00 16.47
N LEU A 62 -5.12 -2.08 15.66
CA LEU A 62 -4.15 -1.07 16.08
C LEU A 62 -4.79 0.17 16.70
N SER A 63 -6.13 0.26 16.72
CA SER A 63 -6.87 1.40 17.26
C SER A 63 -6.42 2.74 16.65
N LEU A 64 -6.35 2.79 15.33
CA LEU A 64 -5.83 3.95 14.59
C LEU A 64 -6.89 5.02 14.28
N GLU A 65 -8.11 4.90 14.79
CA GLU A 65 -9.25 5.77 14.46
C GLU A 65 -8.98 7.25 14.74
N LYS A 66 -8.12 7.54 15.70
CA LYS A 66 -7.77 8.93 16.09
C LYS A 66 -6.62 9.49 15.26
N LEU A 67 -5.86 8.66 14.57
CA LEU A 67 -4.66 9.04 13.83
C LEU A 67 -4.85 9.02 12.33
N VAL A 68 -5.70 8.12 11.83
CA VAL A 68 -5.94 7.93 10.41
C VAL A 68 -7.43 7.82 10.17
N TYR A 69 -7.95 8.62 9.25
CA TYR A 69 -9.33 8.47 8.80
C TYR A 69 -9.38 7.40 7.70
N TRP A 70 -10.10 6.32 7.96
CA TRP A 70 -10.25 5.21 7.03
C TRP A 70 -10.68 5.68 5.62
N GLU A 71 -11.60 6.63 5.58
CA GLU A 71 -12.17 7.16 4.34
C GLU A 71 -11.15 7.89 3.48
N ASN A 72 -10.05 8.34 4.06
CA ASN A 72 -8.98 9.05 3.34
C ASN A 72 -7.94 8.10 2.75
N LEU A 73 -8.02 6.81 3.05
CA LEU A 73 -7.08 5.83 2.53
C LEU A 73 -7.44 5.46 1.09
N LYS A 74 -6.44 5.45 0.22
CA LYS A 74 -6.58 4.94 -1.14
C LYS A 74 -6.14 3.49 -1.15
N ILE A 75 -7.06 2.60 -1.40
CA ILE A 75 -6.81 1.17 -1.40
C ILE A 75 -7.22 0.58 -2.75
N LEU A 76 -6.26 -0.03 -3.42
CA LEU A 76 -6.51 -0.88 -4.57
C LEU A 76 -6.68 -2.30 -4.05
N ASP A 77 -7.95 -2.72 -3.94
CA ASP A 77 -8.31 -4.03 -3.41
C ASP A 77 -8.08 -5.09 -4.48
N VAL A 78 -7.19 -6.03 -4.18
CA VAL A 78 -6.76 -7.06 -5.14
C VAL A 78 -7.31 -8.40 -4.71
N GLU A 79 -8.07 -9.03 -5.61
CA GLU A 79 -8.54 -10.40 -5.42
C GLU A 79 -7.48 -11.40 -5.87
N PHE A 80 -7.48 -12.57 -5.26
CA PHE A 80 -6.67 -13.69 -5.65
C PHE A 80 -7.48 -14.99 -5.51
N ASP A 81 -7.00 -16.08 -6.10
CA ASP A 81 -7.78 -17.33 -6.16
C ASP A 81 -7.92 -18.05 -4.82
N GLY A 82 -7.11 -17.72 -3.83
CA GLY A 82 -7.19 -18.28 -2.49
C GLY A 82 -8.25 -17.60 -1.63
N LYS A 83 -8.41 -18.11 -0.42
CA LYS A 83 -9.35 -17.57 0.57
C LYS A 83 -8.60 -16.84 1.67
N LEU A 84 -9.04 -15.63 2.01
CA LEU A 84 -8.43 -14.85 3.10
C LEU A 84 -8.47 -15.57 4.44
N GLU A 85 -9.51 -16.37 4.67
CA GLU A 85 -9.65 -17.18 5.89
C GLU A 85 -8.57 -18.26 6.04
N ASP A 86 -7.89 -18.62 4.95
CA ASP A 86 -6.78 -19.58 4.98
C ASP A 86 -5.43 -18.91 5.31
N ILE A 87 -5.42 -17.60 5.52
CA ILE A 87 -4.23 -16.83 5.88
C ILE A 87 -4.11 -16.77 7.39
N SER A 88 -2.97 -17.24 7.90
CA SER A 88 -2.68 -17.25 9.33
C SER A 88 -1.66 -16.20 9.69
N LEU A 89 -1.96 -15.36 10.68
CA LEU A 89 -1.04 -14.35 11.19
C LEU A 89 0.22 -14.99 11.76
N GLY A 90 1.36 -14.44 11.41
CA GLY A 90 2.66 -14.87 11.90
C GLY A 90 3.19 -16.14 11.27
N LYS A 91 2.48 -16.70 10.30
CA LYS A 91 2.89 -17.92 9.60
C LYS A 91 2.77 -17.70 8.10
N GLY A 92 3.88 -17.84 7.37
CA GLY A 92 3.85 -17.89 5.93
C GLY A 92 3.26 -19.22 5.47
N ASN A 93 2.42 -19.17 4.43
CA ASN A 93 1.90 -20.37 3.77
C ASN A 93 1.73 -20.09 2.27
N ALA A 94 1.32 -21.11 1.50
CA ALA A 94 1.16 -20.98 0.07
C ALA A 94 0.08 -19.96 -0.31
N VAL A 95 -0.99 -19.88 0.47
CA VAL A 95 -2.09 -18.94 0.22
C VAL A 95 -1.64 -17.50 0.42
N SER A 96 -0.95 -17.20 1.52
CA SER A 96 -0.45 -15.85 1.78
C SER A 96 0.65 -15.45 0.79
N GLY A 97 1.48 -16.39 0.37
CA GLY A 97 2.49 -16.16 -0.67
C GLY A 97 1.87 -15.84 -2.02
N GLU A 98 0.81 -16.53 -2.39
CA GLU A 98 0.05 -16.24 -3.61
C GLU A 98 -0.57 -14.85 -3.56
N ALA A 99 -1.17 -14.49 -2.44
CA ALA A 99 -1.73 -13.14 -2.26
C ALA A 99 -0.65 -12.07 -2.40
N SER A 100 0.48 -12.24 -1.75
CA SER A 100 1.63 -11.34 -1.85
C SER A 100 2.08 -11.15 -3.30
N PHE A 101 2.16 -12.24 -4.06
CA PHE A 101 2.52 -12.21 -5.47
C PHE A 101 1.49 -11.42 -6.30
N CYS A 102 0.20 -11.64 -6.06
CA CYS A 102 -0.87 -10.92 -6.76
C CYS A 102 -0.82 -9.42 -6.49
N TYR A 103 -0.52 -9.01 -5.27
CA TYR A 103 -0.37 -7.60 -4.93
C TYR A 103 0.80 -6.96 -5.67
N MET A 104 1.93 -7.63 -5.69
CA MET A 104 3.11 -7.13 -6.40
C MET A 104 2.87 -7.06 -7.91
N GLU A 105 2.29 -8.09 -8.51
CA GLU A 105 1.97 -8.13 -9.93
C GLU A 105 1.04 -6.97 -10.32
N THR A 106 0.02 -6.72 -9.51
CA THR A 106 -0.92 -5.61 -9.72
C THR A 106 -0.21 -4.26 -9.63
N ALA A 107 0.63 -4.08 -8.61
CA ALA A 107 1.38 -2.84 -8.44
C ALA A 107 2.32 -2.59 -9.63
N ILE A 108 3.00 -3.61 -10.12
CA ILE A 108 3.88 -3.51 -11.28
C ILE A 108 3.08 -3.13 -12.52
N ALA A 109 1.97 -3.82 -12.79
CA ALA A 109 1.14 -3.55 -13.96
C ALA A 109 0.64 -2.11 -13.97
N GLN A 110 0.16 -1.61 -12.85
CA GLN A 110 -0.34 -0.24 -12.73
C GLN A 110 0.78 0.80 -12.85
N THR A 111 1.98 0.49 -12.37
CA THR A 111 3.13 1.37 -12.53
C THR A 111 3.56 1.46 -13.99
N LEU A 112 3.55 0.34 -14.71
CA LEU A 112 3.89 0.32 -16.13
C LEU A 112 2.90 1.07 -17.00
N THR A 113 1.65 1.21 -16.57
CA THR A 113 0.66 2.04 -17.27
C THR A 113 0.76 3.53 -16.93
N GLY A 114 1.66 3.91 -16.03
CA GLY A 114 1.84 5.30 -15.61
C GLY A 114 0.97 5.74 -14.44
N GLU A 115 0.18 4.84 -13.86
CA GLU A 115 -0.67 5.16 -12.71
C GLU A 115 0.16 5.55 -11.49
N PHE A 116 1.29 4.89 -11.27
CA PHE A 116 2.20 5.19 -10.18
C PHE A 116 3.59 5.53 -10.72
N HIS A 117 4.31 6.39 -9.99
CA HIS A 117 5.69 6.72 -10.29
C HIS A 117 6.69 5.70 -9.76
N GLY A 118 6.31 4.94 -8.75
CA GLY A 118 7.15 3.93 -8.13
C GLY A 118 6.38 3.02 -7.20
N ILE A 119 7.07 1.99 -6.72
CA ILE A 119 6.52 0.95 -5.84
C ILE A 119 7.38 0.88 -4.58
N VAL A 120 6.69 0.79 -3.45
CA VAL A 120 7.30 0.46 -2.15
C VAL A 120 6.78 -0.92 -1.74
N THR A 121 7.68 -1.77 -1.35
CA THR A 121 7.33 -3.13 -0.96
C THR A 121 8.08 -3.57 0.30
#